data_a38bd48d555201e4a088f8387a0111a6
#
_entry.id   a38bd48d555201e4a088f8387a0111a6
#
_cell.length_a   1.000
_cell.length_b   1.000
_cell.length_c   1.000
_cell.angle_alpha   90.00
_cell.angle_beta   90.00
_cell.angle_gamma   90.00
#
_symmetry.space_group_name_H-M   'P 1'
#
loop_
_entity.id
_entity.type
_entity.pdbx_description
1 polymer ?
#
loop_
_entity_poly.entity_id
_entity_poly.type
_entity_poly.pdbx_seq_one_letter_code
_entity_poly.pdbx_strand_id
1 'polypeptide(L)'
;LAAAILRGAVALAVLSAMLISARPAQAQTEQVLYNFTGTPDGQGPTSRLTFNGANLYGTTFSGGAYGNGSVFELAPNGSGGWTESILYSFCPASPSCTDGANPQLSYVTFDTAGNIYGTTTNGGASGNGVVFKLTPSGQTWTESVAYSFSGEPDAANPINGLIFDSTGNLYGVAFSGGTGNNGAVFELSPAGANWTEKVIANLSTTDAGLTMTSSGYIVGATTSTVFALIPNGSGGWNSDAIFTFNPADAATEGSEPNGTPWVDSAQNVYGTTTAGGKNKGGVVFKLTPVKGVYKESLLFSFGDTGAAPIAGVVLDSSGNIYGTTSAGGKNGAGIVYELKAPEGGKGYIERTIQTFVGENGAVPYGALILDSNDYLYGSTYGGGADGNGAVFIANPHASVTKTTCTSSQNPSTQGQPVTFTATVTPAPPNGEPIVFEPVGQSNMVNGVATWTVSDLPVGKTTITAVYSGDLNFVGSHSVSFAQVVDK
;
A
#
# COMPACT_ATOMS: atom_id res chain seq x y z
N LEU A 1 57.07 1.04 20.27
CA LEU A 1 56.39 0.57 19.05
C LEU A 1 54.91 0.20 19.32
N ALA A 2 54.59 -0.47 20.45
CA ALA A 2 53.20 -0.85 20.78
C ALA A 2 52.25 0.35 21.05
N ALA A 3 52.75 1.43 21.61
CA ALA A 3 51.94 2.63 21.90
C ALA A 3 51.61 3.48 20.65
N ALA A 4 52.43 3.39 19.61
CA ALA A 4 52.17 4.05 18.33
C ALA A 4 51.15 3.32 17.45
N ILE A 5 51.10 1.98 17.55
CA ILE A 5 50.10 1.16 16.84
C ILE A 5 48.70 1.32 17.42
N LEU A 6 48.59 1.47 18.76
CA LEU A 6 47.30 1.64 19.43
C LEU A 6 46.67 2.98 19.12
N ARG A 7 47.46 4.08 18.95
CA ARG A 7 46.94 5.40 18.56
C ARG A 7 46.52 5.46 17.12
N GLY A 8 47.18 4.72 16.23
CA GLY A 8 46.77 4.61 14.80
C GLY A 8 45.49 3.83 14.61
N ALA A 9 45.27 2.76 15.37
CA ALA A 9 44.05 1.95 15.32
C ALA A 9 42.83 2.68 15.86
N VAL A 10 42.98 3.50 16.92
CA VAL A 10 41.87 4.30 17.48
C VAL A 10 41.48 5.45 16.50
N ALA A 11 42.46 6.07 15.84
CA ALA A 11 42.19 7.11 14.84
C ALA A 11 41.50 6.51 13.58
N LEU A 12 41.84 5.31 13.16
CA LEU A 12 41.20 4.63 12.04
C LEU A 12 39.80 4.12 12.38
N ALA A 13 39.58 3.69 13.63
CA ALA A 13 38.27 3.25 14.11
C ALA A 13 37.27 4.43 14.27
N VAL A 14 37.75 5.61 14.64
CA VAL A 14 36.92 6.82 14.71
C VAL A 14 36.61 7.38 13.31
N LEU A 15 37.54 7.24 12.35
CA LEU A 15 37.29 7.65 10.96
C LEU A 15 36.34 6.70 10.21
N SER A 16 36.33 5.40 10.57
CA SER A 16 35.40 4.43 9.96
C SER A 16 33.99 4.49 10.55
N ALA A 17 33.80 5.08 11.74
CA ALA A 17 32.47 5.30 12.33
C ALA A 17 31.78 6.57 11.82
N MET A 18 32.46 7.45 11.06
CA MET A 18 31.89 8.64 10.46
C MET A 18 31.52 8.50 8.96
N LEU A 19 31.69 7.32 8.37
CA LEU A 19 31.05 6.96 7.12
C LEU A 19 29.60 6.50 7.38
N ILE A 20 28.78 7.35 8.02
CA ILE A 20 27.36 7.30 7.82
C ILE A 20 27.18 7.69 6.36
N SER A 21 26.87 6.71 5.51
CA SER A 21 26.52 6.94 4.12
C SER A 21 25.37 7.96 4.13
N ALA A 22 25.67 9.21 3.73
CA ALA A 22 24.67 10.22 3.52
C ALA A 22 23.71 9.66 2.47
N ARG A 23 22.53 9.24 2.92
CA ARG A 23 21.47 8.78 2.01
C ARG A 23 20.96 10.03 1.29
N PRO A 24 20.77 9.99 -0.03
CA PRO A 24 20.11 11.09 -0.71
C PRO A 24 18.74 11.25 -0.05
N ALA A 25 18.42 12.45 0.43
CA ALA A 25 17.08 12.76 0.92
C ALA A 25 16.11 12.48 -0.22
N GLN A 26 15.29 11.48 -0.07
CA GLN A 26 14.11 11.29 -0.88
C GLN A 26 13.02 12.14 -0.27
N ALA A 27 12.29 12.85 -1.12
CA ALA A 27 11.08 13.53 -0.72
C ALA A 27 10.12 12.49 -0.11
N GLN A 28 9.97 12.47 1.21
CA GLN A 28 9.05 11.57 1.89
C GLN A 28 7.77 12.34 2.19
N THR A 29 6.71 12.01 1.48
CA THR A 29 5.32 12.38 1.81
C THR A 29 4.59 11.20 2.45
N GLU A 30 5.36 10.22 2.89
CA GLU A 30 4.93 8.97 3.49
C GLU A 30 5.53 8.83 4.88
N GLN A 31 4.75 8.21 5.75
CA GLN A 31 5.22 7.72 7.04
C GLN A 31 4.89 6.24 7.15
N VAL A 32 5.88 5.43 7.53
CA VAL A 32 5.63 4.06 7.96
C VAL A 32 4.95 4.09 9.32
N LEU A 33 3.75 3.53 9.38
CA LEU A 33 2.96 3.43 10.61
C LEU A 33 3.38 2.23 11.45
N TYR A 34 3.69 1.11 10.77
CA TYR A 34 4.12 -0.13 11.41
C TYR A 34 4.99 -0.98 10.48
N ASN A 35 6.04 -1.60 11.03
CA ASN A 35 6.88 -2.59 10.36
C ASN A 35 6.62 -3.97 10.96
N PHE A 36 6.24 -4.94 10.14
CA PHE A 36 6.05 -6.31 10.61
C PHE A 36 7.37 -7.03 10.84
N THR A 37 7.44 -7.79 11.94
CA THR A 37 8.66 -8.46 12.40
C THR A 37 8.66 -9.97 12.09
N GLY A 38 7.56 -10.52 11.55
CA GLY A 38 7.40 -11.95 11.29
C GLY A 38 6.73 -12.66 12.47
N THR A 39 7.29 -13.78 12.93
CA THR A 39 6.73 -14.51 14.07
C THR A 39 7.26 -13.94 15.39
N PRO A 40 6.41 -13.67 16.41
CA PRO A 40 4.96 -13.98 16.52
C PRO A 40 4.01 -12.94 15.94
N ASP A 41 4.49 -11.89 15.39
CA ASP A 41 3.80 -10.82 14.69
C ASP A 41 3.25 -11.30 13.32
N GLY A 42 3.09 -10.44 12.34
CA GLY A 42 2.68 -10.80 10.99
C GLY A 42 3.79 -10.72 9.97
N GLN A 43 3.56 -11.28 8.80
CA GLN A 43 4.46 -11.15 7.65
C GLN A 43 3.65 -11.09 6.35
N GLY A 44 4.05 -10.19 5.46
CA GLY A 44 3.44 -10.04 4.14
C GLY A 44 1.97 -9.58 4.22
N PRO A 45 1.67 -8.37 4.71
CA PRO A 45 0.34 -7.80 4.62
C PRO A 45 0.05 -7.50 3.14
N THR A 46 -0.82 -8.30 2.54
CA THR A 46 -1.20 -8.22 1.12
C THR A 46 -2.54 -7.56 0.91
N SER A 47 -3.33 -7.39 1.98
CA SER A 47 -4.70 -6.94 1.88
C SER A 47 -4.83 -5.42 1.86
N ARG A 48 -5.94 -4.96 1.28
CA ARG A 48 -6.45 -3.62 1.55
C ARG A 48 -6.75 -3.49 3.05
N LEU A 49 -6.43 -2.35 3.62
CA LEU A 49 -6.80 -2.04 5.00
C LEU A 49 -8.28 -1.70 5.11
N THR A 50 -8.83 -1.82 6.32
CA THR A 50 -10.22 -1.43 6.62
C THR A 50 -10.24 -0.52 7.84
N PHE A 51 -10.90 0.64 7.74
CA PHE A 51 -11.16 1.49 8.90
C PHE A 51 -12.32 0.96 9.74
N ASN A 52 -12.15 1.02 11.08
CA ASN A 52 -13.24 1.00 12.04
C ASN A 52 -12.98 2.06 13.11
N GLY A 53 -13.71 3.16 13.06
CA GLY A 53 -13.36 4.37 13.80
C GLY A 53 -12.01 4.95 13.33
N ALA A 54 -11.09 5.18 14.27
CA ALA A 54 -9.74 5.67 13.97
C ALA A 54 -8.72 4.54 13.74
N ASN A 55 -9.11 3.29 13.95
CA ASN A 55 -8.21 2.13 13.87
C ASN A 55 -8.23 1.53 12.46
N LEU A 56 -7.08 0.98 12.07
CA LEU A 56 -6.89 0.24 10.83
C LEU A 56 -6.84 -1.26 11.13
N TYR A 57 -7.49 -2.04 10.29
CA TYR A 57 -7.52 -3.51 10.39
C TYR A 57 -7.05 -4.13 9.10
N GLY A 58 -6.36 -5.25 9.20
CA GLY A 58 -5.88 -6.00 8.04
C GLY A 58 -5.52 -7.44 8.39
N THR A 59 -4.99 -8.14 7.39
CA THR A 59 -4.47 -9.50 7.53
C THR A 59 -3.03 -9.59 7.04
N THR A 60 -2.29 -10.54 7.56
CA THR A 60 -0.97 -10.91 7.05
C THR A 60 -1.01 -12.32 6.47
N PHE A 61 -0.40 -12.54 5.30
CA PHE A 61 -0.39 -13.82 4.60
C PHE A 61 0.29 -14.93 5.41
N SER A 62 1.36 -14.59 6.13
CA SER A 62 2.14 -15.49 6.96
C SER A 62 2.57 -14.79 8.26
N GLY A 63 3.45 -15.41 9.05
CA GLY A 63 3.76 -14.92 10.39
C GLY A 63 2.61 -15.23 11.37
N GLY A 64 2.41 -14.37 12.36
CA GLY A 64 1.57 -14.69 13.51
C GLY A 64 2.23 -15.74 14.41
N ALA A 65 1.57 -16.12 15.49
CA ALA A 65 2.13 -17.05 16.48
C ALA A 65 2.47 -18.44 15.89
N TYR A 66 1.82 -18.82 14.78
CA TYR A 66 1.93 -20.17 14.20
C TYR A 66 2.45 -20.19 12.76
N GLY A 67 2.83 -19.03 12.20
CA GLY A 67 3.42 -18.91 10.86
C GLY A 67 2.42 -18.92 9.70
N ASN A 68 1.12 -19.02 9.95
CA ASN A 68 0.08 -19.22 8.94
C ASN A 68 -0.80 -17.98 8.72
N GLY A 69 -0.31 -16.81 9.13
CA GLY A 69 -0.98 -15.54 9.00
C GLY A 69 -1.76 -15.12 10.22
N SER A 70 -2.15 -13.86 10.24
CA SER A 70 -2.84 -13.22 11.35
C SER A 70 -3.88 -12.21 10.89
N VAL A 71 -4.75 -11.81 11.81
CA VAL A 71 -5.59 -10.62 11.73
C VAL A 71 -5.03 -9.62 12.74
N PHE A 72 -4.78 -8.39 12.30
CA PHE A 72 -4.20 -7.33 13.13
C PHE A 72 -5.08 -6.08 13.18
N GLU A 73 -4.87 -5.32 14.25
CA GLU A 73 -5.37 -3.96 14.45
C GLU A 73 -4.19 -3.01 14.64
N LEU A 74 -4.22 -1.85 14.00
CA LEU A 74 -3.36 -0.72 14.30
C LEU A 74 -4.20 0.41 14.89
N ALA A 75 -3.88 0.84 16.10
CA ALA A 75 -4.55 1.94 16.80
C ALA A 75 -3.61 3.13 17.00
N PRO A 76 -4.05 4.39 16.76
CA PRO A 76 -3.27 5.57 17.12
C PRO A 76 -2.96 5.59 18.64
N ASN A 77 -1.69 5.79 19.01
CA ASN A 77 -1.27 5.72 20.42
C ASN A 77 -1.31 7.06 21.17
N GLY A 78 -1.86 8.10 20.55
CA GLY A 78 -2.00 9.43 21.15
C GLY A 78 -0.70 10.25 21.24
N SER A 79 0.46 9.67 20.89
CA SER A 79 1.77 10.36 20.83
C SER A 79 2.28 10.56 19.38
N GLY A 80 1.38 10.43 18.39
CA GLY A 80 1.70 10.55 16.96
C GLY A 80 2.18 9.25 16.30
N GLY A 81 2.25 8.15 17.07
CA GLY A 81 2.57 6.81 16.55
C GLY A 81 1.37 5.87 16.55
N TRP A 82 1.60 4.62 16.18
CA TRP A 82 0.60 3.55 16.11
C TRP A 82 1.05 2.37 16.96
N THR A 83 0.09 1.66 17.52
CA THR A 83 0.31 0.43 18.28
C THR A 83 -0.40 -0.71 17.55
N GLU A 84 0.32 -1.77 17.29
CA GLU A 84 -0.20 -3.00 16.70
C GLU A 84 -0.72 -3.93 17.79
N SER A 85 -1.78 -4.68 17.45
CA SER A 85 -2.34 -5.76 18.25
C SER A 85 -2.75 -6.89 17.33
N ILE A 86 -2.24 -8.10 17.56
CA ILE A 86 -2.70 -9.31 16.89
C ILE A 86 -4.03 -9.73 17.51
N LEU A 87 -5.09 -9.71 16.70
CA LEU A 87 -6.44 -10.11 17.12
C LEU A 87 -6.59 -11.62 17.06
N TYR A 88 -5.99 -12.26 16.05
CA TYR A 88 -5.99 -13.70 15.86
C TYR A 88 -4.78 -14.18 15.04
N SER A 89 -4.23 -15.35 15.38
CA SER A 89 -3.20 -16.06 14.60
C SER A 89 -3.75 -17.42 14.16
N PHE A 90 -3.72 -17.67 12.85
CA PHE A 90 -4.31 -18.87 12.26
C PHE A 90 -3.48 -20.14 12.48
N CYS A 91 -4.20 -21.28 12.51
CA CYS A 91 -3.64 -22.63 12.57
C CYS A 91 -2.92 -22.97 13.89
N PRO A 92 -3.55 -22.75 15.07
CA PRO A 92 -2.96 -23.15 16.35
C PRO A 92 -2.76 -24.67 16.49
N ALA A 93 -3.49 -25.47 15.70
CA ALA A 93 -3.43 -26.92 15.68
C ALA A 93 -2.80 -27.48 14.40
N SER A 94 -1.60 -26.98 14.05
CA SER A 94 -0.85 -27.47 12.88
C SER A 94 -0.59 -28.99 13.00
N PRO A 95 -0.76 -29.78 11.90
CA PRO A 95 -1.00 -29.32 10.51
C PRO A 95 -2.47 -29.24 10.10
N SER A 96 -3.42 -29.49 10.99
CA SER A 96 -4.86 -29.60 10.62
C SER A 96 -5.51 -28.26 10.24
N CYS A 97 -5.01 -27.10 10.73
CA CYS A 97 -5.47 -25.75 10.39
C CYS A 97 -6.99 -25.62 10.15
N THR A 98 -7.81 -26.23 11.04
CA THR A 98 -9.26 -26.30 10.85
C THR A 98 -9.96 -24.94 10.90
N ASP A 99 -9.30 -23.95 11.49
CA ASP A 99 -9.68 -22.54 11.61
C ASP A 99 -9.23 -21.69 10.40
N GLY A 100 -8.52 -22.30 9.45
CA GLY A 100 -7.97 -21.64 8.26
C GLY A 100 -6.48 -21.38 8.34
N ALA A 101 -5.92 -20.96 7.20
CA ALA A 101 -4.52 -20.56 7.06
C ALA A 101 -4.32 -19.67 5.83
N ASN A 102 -3.32 -18.79 5.89
CA ASN A 102 -2.89 -17.94 4.79
C ASN A 102 -4.02 -17.05 4.22
N PRO A 103 -4.46 -16.03 4.93
CA PRO A 103 -5.39 -15.03 4.39
C PRO A 103 -4.71 -14.24 3.28
N GLN A 104 -5.01 -14.58 2.02
CA GLN A 104 -4.38 -13.99 0.83
C GLN A 104 -5.25 -12.87 0.26
N LEU A 105 -4.72 -11.65 0.18
CA LEU A 105 -5.42 -10.44 -0.25
C LEU A 105 -6.72 -10.17 0.55
N SER A 106 -6.97 -10.91 1.62
CA SER A 106 -8.21 -10.92 2.38
C SER A 106 -8.30 -9.71 3.30
N TYR A 107 -8.90 -8.61 2.82
CA TYR A 107 -9.29 -7.53 3.72
C TYR A 107 -10.45 -7.99 4.62
N VAL A 108 -10.50 -7.39 5.80
CA VAL A 108 -11.58 -7.68 6.76
C VAL A 108 -12.78 -6.75 6.54
N THR A 109 -13.98 -7.27 6.82
CA THR A 109 -15.22 -6.48 6.80
C THR A 109 -15.95 -6.65 8.13
N PHE A 110 -16.70 -5.61 8.53
CA PHE A 110 -17.41 -5.57 9.81
C PHE A 110 -18.91 -5.71 9.59
N ASP A 111 -19.58 -6.49 10.45
CA ASP A 111 -21.03 -6.40 10.58
C ASP A 111 -21.43 -5.27 11.55
N THR A 112 -22.74 -5.01 11.66
CA THR A 112 -23.29 -3.97 12.53
C THR A 112 -23.12 -4.24 14.03
N ALA A 113 -22.77 -5.47 14.41
CA ALA A 113 -22.46 -5.86 15.79
C ALA A 113 -20.97 -5.75 16.12
N GLY A 114 -20.14 -5.34 15.15
CA GLY A 114 -18.70 -5.19 15.29
C GLY A 114 -17.92 -6.51 15.14
N ASN A 115 -18.54 -7.58 14.66
CA ASN A 115 -17.80 -8.79 14.31
C ASN A 115 -17.01 -8.55 13.02
N ILE A 116 -15.83 -9.16 12.95
CA ILE A 116 -14.93 -9.15 11.80
C ILE A 116 -15.13 -10.42 10.97
N TYR A 117 -15.21 -10.28 9.65
CA TYR A 117 -15.23 -11.40 8.71
C TYR A 117 -14.10 -11.23 7.68
N GLY A 118 -13.55 -12.36 7.26
CA GLY A 118 -12.56 -12.45 6.19
C GLY A 118 -12.42 -13.89 5.71
N THR A 119 -11.47 -14.12 4.80
CA THR A 119 -11.22 -15.42 4.18
C THR A 119 -9.80 -15.90 4.43
N THR A 120 -9.61 -17.21 4.45
CA THR A 120 -8.29 -17.83 4.35
C THR A 120 -8.25 -18.73 3.13
N THR A 121 -7.16 -18.70 2.38
CA THR A 121 -7.02 -19.50 1.16
C THR A 121 -6.89 -20.99 1.44
N ASN A 122 -6.28 -21.34 2.57
CA ASN A 122 -6.01 -22.71 2.98
C ASN A 122 -6.67 -23.05 4.32
N GLY A 123 -6.57 -24.31 4.72
CA GLY A 123 -7.15 -24.82 5.96
C GLY A 123 -8.65 -25.08 5.85
N GLY A 124 -9.34 -25.16 6.97
CA GLY A 124 -10.71 -25.64 7.03
C GLY A 124 -10.80 -27.16 7.02
N ALA A 125 -12.03 -27.71 7.08
CA ALA A 125 -12.29 -29.15 7.19
C ALA A 125 -11.75 -29.95 5.99
N SER A 126 -11.71 -29.35 4.80
CA SER A 126 -11.29 -29.98 3.54
C SER A 126 -9.97 -29.41 2.99
N GLY A 127 -9.35 -28.48 3.68
CA GLY A 127 -8.10 -27.83 3.22
C GLY A 127 -8.31 -26.74 2.16
N ASN A 128 -9.55 -26.42 1.79
CA ASN A 128 -9.91 -25.52 0.69
C ASN A 128 -10.23 -24.09 1.17
N GLY A 129 -9.81 -23.74 2.38
CA GLY A 129 -10.02 -22.42 2.96
C GLY A 129 -11.34 -22.28 3.71
N VAL A 130 -11.47 -21.15 4.39
CA VAL A 130 -12.65 -20.82 5.19
C VAL A 130 -13.08 -19.36 5.02
N VAL A 131 -14.33 -19.08 5.39
CA VAL A 131 -14.74 -17.77 5.87
C VAL A 131 -14.67 -17.82 7.40
N PHE A 132 -13.82 -16.98 7.99
CA PHE A 132 -13.72 -16.85 9.44
C PHE A 132 -14.57 -15.69 9.96
N LYS A 133 -14.93 -15.78 11.23
CA LYS A 133 -15.57 -14.71 11.99
C LYS A 133 -14.80 -14.49 13.29
N LEU A 134 -14.43 -13.26 13.60
CA LEU A 134 -13.94 -12.86 14.91
C LEU A 134 -15.03 -12.07 15.63
N THR A 135 -15.39 -12.55 16.84
CA THR A 135 -16.37 -11.89 17.70
C THR A 135 -15.66 -11.21 18.86
N PRO A 136 -15.87 -9.89 19.10
CA PRO A 136 -15.24 -9.20 20.21
C PRO A 136 -15.76 -9.72 21.55
N SER A 137 -14.85 -9.97 22.50
CA SER A 137 -15.16 -10.44 23.86
C SER A 137 -14.30 -9.66 24.87
N GLY A 138 -14.77 -8.50 25.29
CA GLY A 138 -14.01 -7.58 26.14
C GLY A 138 -12.80 -7.02 25.37
N GLN A 139 -11.58 -7.37 25.81
CA GLN A 139 -10.32 -6.97 25.17
C GLN A 139 -9.73 -8.10 24.28
N THR A 140 -10.46 -9.16 24.08
CA THR A 140 -10.03 -10.32 23.27
C THR A 140 -11.01 -10.58 22.14
N TRP A 141 -10.61 -11.43 21.21
CA TRP A 141 -11.44 -11.86 20.09
C TRP A 141 -11.60 -13.38 20.13
N THR A 142 -12.78 -13.86 19.81
CA THR A 142 -13.06 -15.29 19.68
C THR A 142 -13.27 -15.60 18.21
N GLU A 143 -12.45 -16.48 17.68
CA GLU A 143 -12.58 -16.97 16.31
C GLU A 143 -13.65 -18.08 16.23
N SER A 144 -14.36 -18.13 15.11
CA SER A 144 -15.21 -19.22 14.68
C SER A 144 -15.23 -19.31 13.16
N VAL A 145 -15.25 -20.51 12.63
CA VAL A 145 -15.43 -20.76 11.20
C VAL A 145 -16.88 -20.52 10.83
N ALA A 146 -17.16 -19.48 10.03
CA ALA A 146 -18.48 -19.20 9.50
C ALA A 146 -18.85 -20.21 8.40
N TYR A 147 -17.88 -20.50 7.49
CA TYR A 147 -18.04 -21.51 6.46
C TYR A 147 -16.69 -22.14 6.10
N SER A 148 -16.70 -23.47 5.83
CA SER A 148 -15.51 -24.22 5.39
C SER A 148 -15.77 -24.79 4.00
N PHE A 149 -14.98 -24.37 3.02
CA PHE A 149 -15.15 -24.77 1.63
C PHE A 149 -14.75 -26.22 1.38
N SER A 150 -15.55 -26.92 0.58
CA SER A 150 -15.35 -28.36 0.30
C SER A 150 -14.72 -28.63 -1.07
N GLY A 151 -14.63 -27.63 -1.93
CA GLY A 151 -14.19 -27.79 -3.32
C GLY A 151 -15.32 -28.24 -4.23
N GLU A 152 -15.07 -28.38 -5.54
CA GLU A 152 -16.08 -28.65 -6.57
C GLU A 152 -17.18 -29.63 -6.14
N PRO A 153 -18.47 -29.26 -6.30
CA PRO A 153 -19.01 -28.07 -6.98
C PRO A 153 -19.06 -26.79 -6.14
N ASP A 154 -18.72 -26.84 -4.86
CA ASP A 154 -18.55 -25.73 -3.94
C ASP A 154 -17.36 -24.85 -4.36
N ALA A 155 -17.26 -23.64 -3.85
CA ALA A 155 -16.08 -22.80 -4.01
C ALA A 155 -14.86 -23.42 -3.29
N ALA A 156 -13.66 -22.96 -3.64
CA ALA A 156 -12.42 -23.37 -2.99
C ALA A 156 -11.34 -22.30 -3.08
N ASN A 157 -10.46 -22.25 -2.08
CA ASN A 157 -9.36 -21.31 -1.99
C ASN A 157 -9.85 -19.87 -2.15
N PRO A 158 -10.71 -19.36 -1.24
CA PRO A 158 -11.19 -18.00 -1.31
C PRO A 158 -10.02 -17.03 -1.18
N ILE A 159 -10.07 -15.97 -1.97
CA ILE A 159 -9.09 -14.88 -2.00
C ILE A 159 -9.82 -13.56 -1.87
N ASN A 160 -9.09 -12.51 -1.56
CA ASN A 160 -9.67 -11.20 -1.28
C ASN A 160 -10.65 -11.20 -0.09
N GLY A 161 -11.13 -10.02 0.26
CA GLY A 161 -12.11 -9.86 1.32
C GLY A 161 -13.54 -10.08 0.85
N LEU A 162 -14.44 -9.91 1.78
CA LEU A 162 -15.88 -10.09 1.60
C LEU A 162 -16.61 -8.77 1.55
N ILE A 163 -17.75 -8.74 0.84
CA ILE A 163 -18.67 -7.61 0.85
C ILE A 163 -20.03 -8.04 1.39
N PHE A 164 -20.68 -7.17 2.19
CA PHE A 164 -22.04 -7.35 2.65
C PHE A 164 -23.05 -6.73 1.71
N ASP A 165 -24.20 -7.35 1.56
CA ASP A 165 -25.39 -6.64 1.10
C ASP A 165 -26.19 -6.06 2.27
N SER A 166 -27.27 -5.34 1.96
CA SER A 166 -28.15 -4.71 2.97
C SER A 166 -28.98 -5.72 3.79
N THR A 167 -29.02 -6.98 3.39
CA THR A 167 -29.77 -8.05 4.06
C THR A 167 -28.87 -8.94 4.92
N GLY A 168 -27.54 -8.69 4.88
CA GLY A 168 -26.56 -9.40 5.68
C GLY A 168 -25.95 -10.62 5.00
N ASN A 169 -26.17 -10.82 3.70
CA ASN A 169 -25.44 -11.83 2.95
C ASN A 169 -24.00 -11.35 2.69
N LEU A 170 -23.07 -12.28 2.68
CA LEU A 170 -21.66 -12.08 2.33
C LEU A 170 -21.41 -12.62 0.94
N TYR A 171 -20.64 -11.85 0.17
CA TYR A 171 -20.19 -12.25 -1.16
C TYR A 171 -18.68 -12.24 -1.22
N GLY A 172 -18.09 -13.24 -1.86
CA GLY A 172 -16.66 -13.37 -2.04
C GLY A 172 -16.28 -14.09 -3.31
N VAL A 173 -14.98 -14.11 -3.57
CA VAL A 173 -14.37 -14.74 -4.74
C VAL A 173 -13.51 -15.90 -4.29
N ALA A 174 -13.55 -16.99 -5.02
CA ALA A 174 -12.68 -18.15 -4.84
C ALA A 174 -11.84 -18.37 -6.10
N PHE A 175 -10.54 -18.61 -5.90
CA PHE A 175 -9.59 -18.87 -6.98
C PHE A 175 -9.86 -20.19 -7.71
N SER A 176 -10.42 -21.17 -6.98
CA SER A 176 -10.76 -22.49 -7.51
C SER A 176 -12.16 -22.92 -7.01
N GLY A 177 -12.56 -24.14 -7.31
CA GLY A 177 -13.91 -24.61 -7.06
C GLY A 177 -14.90 -24.13 -8.13
N GLY A 178 -16.19 -24.21 -7.83
CA GLY A 178 -17.25 -24.04 -8.80
C GLY A 178 -17.26 -25.18 -9.84
N THR A 179 -18.15 -25.09 -10.82
CA THR A 179 -18.19 -26.11 -11.90
C THR A 179 -16.95 -26.02 -12.79
N GLY A 180 -16.17 -27.09 -12.86
CA GLY A 180 -14.93 -27.15 -13.64
C GLY A 180 -13.70 -26.65 -12.91
N ASN A 181 -13.83 -26.33 -11.62
CA ASN A 181 -12.72 -25.96 -10.72
C ASN A 181 -11.86 -24.77 -11.20
N ASN A 182 -12.47 -23.79 -11.89
CA ASN A 182 -11.77 -22.63 -12.45
C ASN A 182 -11.99 -21.33 -11.67
N GLY A 183 -12.67 -21.42 -10.51
CA GLY A 183 -13.02 -20.30 -9.66
C GLY A 183 -14.50 -19.95 -9.67
N ALA A 184 -14.92 -19.23 -8.64
CA ALA A 184 -16.31 -18.91 -8.43
C ALA A 184 -16.52 -17.57 -7.70
N VAL A 185 -17.68 -16.97 -7.91
CA VAL A 185 -18.27 -16.03 -6.95
C VAL A 185 -19.25 -16.81 -6.09
N PHE A 186 -19.12 -16.69 -4.78
CA PHE A 186 -20.00 -17.33 -3.81
C PHE A 186 -20.79 -16.30 -3.01
N GLU A 187 -21.96 -16.73 -2.54
CA GLU A 187 -22.84 -16.04 -1.61
C GLU A 187 -22.97 -16.88 -0.34
N LEU A 188 -22.78 -16.27 0.82
CA LEU A 188 -23.12 -16.85 2.11
C LEU A 188 -24.34 -16.14 2.67
N SER A 189 -25.41 -16.88 2.88
CA SER A 189 -26.64 -16.36 3.49
C SER A 189 -26.79 -16.85 4.93
N PRO A 190 -27.15 -15.96 5.89
CA PRO A 190 -27.40 -16.38 7.27
C PRO A 190 -28.51 -17.42 7.38
N ALA A 191 -28.25 -18.54 8.08
CA ALA A 191 -29.21 -19.63 8.33
C ALA A 191 -29.25 -19.94 9.82
N GLY A 192 -29.84 -19.05 10.61
CA GLY A 192 -29.84 -19.12 12.07
C GLY A 192 -28.45 -18.85 12.65
N ALA A 193 -27.87 -19.88 13.31
CA ALA A 193 -26.49 -19.78 13.82
C ALA A 193 -25.41 -20.14 12.78
N ASN A 194 -25.83 -20.67 11.61
CA ASN A 194 -24.97 -21.15 10.55
C ASN A 194 -25.08 -20.26 9.29
N TRP A 195 -24.27 -20.58 8.29
CA TRP A 195 -24.33 -19.96 6.98
C TRP A 195 -24.61 -21.03 5.91
N THR A 196 -25.33 -20.64 4.87
CA THR A 196 -25.55 -21.46 3.68
C THR A 196 -24.80 -20.87 2.52
N GLU A 197 -23.95 -21.66 1.89
CA GLU A 197 -23.19 -21.27 0.70
C GLU A 197 -23.97 -21.55 -0.59
N LYS A 198 -23.74 -20.72 -1.59
CA LYS A 198 -24.20 -20.89 -2.95
C LYS A 198 -23.20 -20.30 -3.91
N VAL A 199 -22.72 -21.09 -4.86
CA VAL A 199 -22.00 -20.57 -6.04
C VAL A 199 -22.99 -19.78 -6.91
N ILE A 200 -22.76 -18.49 -7.10
CA ILE A 200 -23.64 -17.61 -7.88
C ILE A 200 -23.12 -17.30 -9.28
N ALA A 201 -21.81 -17.51 -9.52
CA ALA A 201 -21.20 -17.50 -10.84
C ALA A 201 -19.95 -18.38 -10.88
N ASN A 202 -19.73 -19.08 -11.99
CA ASN A 202 -18.46 -19.74 -12.27
C ASN A 202 -17.58 -18.76 -13.06
N LEU A 203 -16.30 -18.69 -12.72
CA LEU A 203 -15.34 -17.76 -13.31
C LEU A 203 -14.29 -18.52 -14.12
N SER A 204 -13.56 -17.81 -14.98
CA SER A 204 -12.16 -18.14 -15.28
C SER A 204 -11.29 -17.52 -14.19
N THR A 205 -10.11 -18.07 -13.93
CA THR A 205 -9.17 -17.62 -12.86
C THR A 205 -9.21 -16.12 -12.57
N THR A 206 -9.30 -15.75 -11.29
CA THR A 206 -9.33 -14.36 -10.85
C THR A 206 -8.49 -14.18 -9.60
N ASP A 207 -7.88 -12.99 -9.47
CA ASP A 207 -7.28 -12.48 -8.24
C ASP A 207 -7.96 -11.18 -7.77
N ALA A 208 -8.97 -10.70 -8.51
CA ALA A 208 -9.69 -9.47 -8.20
C ALA A 208 -10.79 -9.71 -7.16
N GLY A 209 -10.99 -8.74 -6.26
CA GLY A 209 -12.13 -8.72 -5.35
C GLY A 209 -13.40 -8.21 -6.00
N LEU A 210 -14.45 -8.07 -5.20
CA LEU A 210 -15.78 -7.64 -5.62
C LEU A 210 -16.09 -6.22 -5.13
N THR A 211 -16.91 -5.50 -5.89
CA THR A 211 -17.52 -4.23 -5.49
C THR A 211 -19.03 -4.30 -5.64
N MET A 212 -19.76 -3.96 -4.57
CA MET A 212 -21.21 -3.80 -4.62
C MET A 212 -21.56 -2.38 -5.06
N THR A 213 -22.36 -2.24 -6.11
CA THR A 213 -22.86 -0.95 -6.56
C THR A 213 -24.05 -0.49 -5.72
N SER A 214 -24.36 0.79 -5.75
CA SER A 214 -25.58 1.33 -5.11
C SER A 214 -26.89 0.76 -5.67
N SER A 215 -26.85 0.17 -6.86
CA SER A 215 -27.97 -0.54 -7.49
C SER A 215 -28.08 -2.01 -7.09
N GLY A 216 -27.18 -2.50 -6.19
CA GLY A 216 -27.14 -3.88 -5.76
C GLY A 216 -26.51 -4.84 -6.77
N TYR A 217 -25.79 -4.33 -7.80
CA TYR A 217 -25.00 -5.16 -8.71
C TYR A 217 -23.65 -5.46 -8.10
N ILE A 218 -23.08 -6.62 -8.39
CA ILE A 218 -21.71 -6.97 -8.00
C ILE A 218 -20.83 -6.86 -9.25
N VAL A 219 -19.75 -6.08 -9.15
CA VAL A 219 -18.75 -5.94 -10.22
C VAL A 219 -17.46 -6.59 -9.77
N GLY A 220 -16.86 -7.39 -10.63
CA GLY A 220 -15.58 -8.04 -10.42
C GLY A 220 -14.78 -8.15 -11.71
N ALA A 221 -13.58 -8.71 -11.62
CA ALA A 221 -12.76 -8.97 -12.79
C ALA A 221 -12.21 -10.39 -12.75
N THR A 222 -11.90 -10.93 -13.93
CA THR A 222 -11.09 -12.14 -14.14
C THR A 222 -9.80 -11.73 -14.84
N THR A 223 -8.92 -12.65 -15.13
CA THR A 223 -7.67 -12.35 -15.88
C THR A 223 -7.88 -11.76 -17.30
N SER A 224 -9.10 -11.70 -17.81
CA SER A 224 -9.39 -11.16 -19.13
C SER A 224 -10.67 -10.32 -19.24
N THR A 225 -11.51 -10.30 -18.21
CA THR A 225 -12.87 -9.75 -18.32
C THR A 225 -13.25 -8.99 -17.07
N VAL A 226 -13.86 -7.83 -17.22
CA VAL A 226 -14.65 -7.19 -16.16
C VAL A 226 -16.09 -7.64 -16.32
N PHE A 227 -16.69 -8.18 -15.24
CA PHE A 227 -18.05 -8.72 -15.26
C PHE A 227 -18.96 -8.00 -14.26
N ALA A 228 -20.25 -8.09 -14.50
CA ALA A 228 -21.28 -7.69 -13.53
C ALA A 228 -22.22 -8.87 -13.24
N LEU A 229 -22.56 -9.05 -11.98
CA LEU A 229 -23.66 -9.91 -11.55
C LEU A 229 -24.85 -9.04 -11.22
N ILE A 230 -25.96 -9.27 -11.89
CA ILE A 230 -27.19 -8.49 -11.83
C ILE A 230 -28.30 -9.35 -11.23
N PRO A 231 -28.95 -8.94 -10.12
CA PRO A 231 -30.07 -9.70 -9.56
C PRO A 231 -31.17 -9.93 -10.61
N ASN A 232 -31.60 -11.19 -10.76
CA ASN A 232 -32.59 -11.55 -11.80
C ASN A 232 -34.05 -11.46 -11.32
N GLY A 233 -34.27 -10.96 -10.10
CA GLY A 233 -35.62 -10.80 -9.51
C GLY A 233 -36.26 -12.11 -9.00
N SER A 234 -35.64 -13.27 -9.22
CA SER A 234 -36.12 -14.58 -8.76
C SER A 234 -35.21 -15.22 -7.69
N GLY A 235 -34.34 -14.42 -7.04
CA GLY A 235 -33.36 -14.88 -6.03
C GLY A 235 -32.10 -15.48 -6.64
N GLY A 236 -31.81 -15.18 -7.89
CA GLY A 236 -30.58 -15.56 -8.58
C GLY A 236 -29.89 -14.36 -9.24
N TRP A 237 -28.82 -14.64 -9.96
CA TRP A 237 -27.97 -13.64 -10.62
C TRP A 237 -27.81 -13.96 -12.10
N ASN A 238 -27.80 -12.89 -12.92
CA ASN A 238 -27.34 -12.96 -14.30
C ASN A 238 -25.89 -12.45 -14.34
N SER A 239 -25.02 -13.19 -15.03
CA SER A 239 -23.62 -12.78 -15.20
C SER A 239 -23.43 -12.21 -16.60
N ASP A 240 -23.00 -10.96 -16.69
CA ASP A 240 -22.70 -10.27 -17.92
C ASP A 240 -21.21 -9.87 -17.95
N ALA A 241 -20.53 -10.20 -19.07
CA ALA A 241 -19.21 -9.66 -19.38
C ALA A 241 -19.40 -8.21 -19.86
N ILE A 242 -19.11 -7.23 -19.00
CA ILE A 242 -19.28 -5.80 -19.35
C ILE A 242 -18.13 -5.28 -20.22
N PHE A 243 -16.94 -5.88 -20.12
CA PHE A 243 -15.82 -5.62 -21.00
C PHE A 243 -14.86 -6.82 -21.00
N THR A 244 -14.35 -7.17 -22.20
CA THR A 244 -13.35 -8.24 -22.36
C THR A 244 -12.11 -7.66 -23.01
N PHE A 245 -10.98 -7.76 -22.32
CA PHE A 245 -9.67 -7.34 -22.83
C PHE A 245 -9.18 -8.33 -23.88
N ASN A 246 -8.87 -7.81 -25.07
CA ASN A 246 -8.36 -8.64 -26.16
C ASN A 246 -6.83 -8.63 -26.15
N PRO A 247 -6.15 -9.77 -26.02
CA PRO A 247 -4.69 -9.82 -26.07
C PRO A 247 -4.06 -9.20 -27.32
N ALA A 248 -4.79 -9.18 -28.45
CA ALA A 248 -4.32 -8.55 -29.69
C ALA A 248 -4.28 -7.01 -29.57
N ASP A 249 -5.11 -6.43 -28.72
CA ASP A 249 -5.24 -4.99 -28.50
C ASP A 249 -4.55 -4.54 -27.19
N ALA A 250 -3.79 -5.44 -26.55
CA ALA A 250 -3.14 -5.19 -25.26
C ALA A 250 -2.30 -3.89 -25.21
N ALA A 251 -1.76 -3.44 -26.34
CA ALA A 251 -1.01 -2.19 -26.41
C ALA A 251 -1.89 -0.92 -26.25
N THR A 252 -3.18 -1.02 -26.50
CA THR A 252 -4.15 0.09 -26.45
C THR A 252 -5.15 -0.03 -25.30
N GLU A 253 -5.44 -1.25 -24.84
CA GLU A 253 -6.44 -1.53 -23.81
C GLU A 253 -5.83 -2.01 -22.48
N GLY A 254 -4.61 -2.51 -22.50
CA GLY A 254 -4.03 -3.26 -21.38
C GLY A 254 -4.39 -4.75 -21.46
N SER A 255 -3.93 -5.52 -20.48
CA SER A 255 -4.22 -6.95 -20.33
C SER A 255 -4.05 -7.40 -18.91
N GLU A 256 -4.71 -8.48 -18.52
CA GLU A 256 -4.69 -9.02 -17.16
C GLU A 256 -5.26 -8.03 -16.13
N PRO A 257 -6.58 -7.69 -16.21
CA PRO A 257 -7.23 -6.91 -15.15
C PRO A 257 -7.24 -7.71 -13.85
N ASN A 258 -6.65 -7.15 -12.79
CA ASN A 258 -6.38 -7.88 -11.55
C ASN A 258 -6.89 -7.17 -10.29
N GLY A 259 -6.84 -5.84 -10.26
CA GLY A 259 -7.31 -5.09 -9.10
C GLY A 259 -8.82 -5.13 -8.93
N THR A 260 -9.29 -5.07 -7.68
CA THR A 260 -10.72 -4.91 -7.37
C THR A 260 -11.27 -3.68 -8.09
N PRO A 261 -12.31 -3.79 -8.94
CA PRO A 261 -12.88 -2.65 -9.64
C PRO A 261 -13.48 -1.63 -8.68
N TRP A 262 -13.29 -0.35 -8.94
CA TRP A 262 -13.97 0.74 -8.25
C TRP A 262 -15.12 1.28 -9.11
N VAL A 263 -16.30 1.55 -8.52
CA VAL A 263 -17.49 1.98 -9.26
C VAL A 263 -18.00 3.29 -8.70
N ASP A 264 -18.20 4.31 -9.57
CA ASP A 264 -18.75 5.60 -9.19
C ASP A 264 -20.29 5.62 -9.24
N SER A 265 -20.88 6.71 -8.76
CA SER A 265 -22.35 6.88 -8.75
C SER A 265 -22.99 6.93 -10.15
N ALA A 266 -22.21 7.21 -11.18
CA ALA A 266 -22.62 7.18 -12.59
C ALA A 266 -22.43 5.79 -13.23
N GLN A 267 -22.08 4.78 -12.42
CA GLN A 267 -21.79 3.41 -12.83
C GLN A 267 -20.58 3.31 -13.77
N ASN A 268 -19.68 4.28 -13.78
CA ASN A 268 -18.38 4.08 -14.40
C ASN A 268 -17.56 3.11 -13.56
N VAL A 269 -16.88 2.18 -14.21
CA VAL A 269 -15.99 1.21 -13.57
C VAL A 269 -14.55 1.61 -13.84
N TYR A 270 -13.75 1.73 -12.78
CA TYR A 270 -12.33 2.02 -12.85
C TYR A 270 -11.55 0.81 -12.38
N GLY A 271 -10.44 0.53 -13.04
CA GLY A 271 -9.58 -0.60 -12.68
C GLY A 271 -8.18 -0.47 -13.26
N THR A 272 -7.40 -1.48 -12.99
CA THR A 272 -6.00 -1.61 -13.42
C THR A 272 -5.80 -2.89 -14.19
N THR A 273 -4.82 -2.91 -15.07
CA THR A 273 -4.30 -4.13 -15.68
C THR A 273 -2.82 -4.28 -15.34
N THR A 274 -2.37 -5.49 -15.02
CA THR A 274 -0.97 -5.73 -14.67
C THR A 274 -0.02 -5.63 -15.84
N ALA A 275 -0.52 -5.83 -17.04
CA ALA A 275 0.28 -5.81 -18.26
C ALA A 275 -0.41 -5.01 -19.38
N GLY A 276 0.28 -4.86 -20.49
CA GLY A 276 -0.20 -4.11 -21.66
C GLY A 276 -0.05 -2.61 -21.52
N GLY A 277 -0.80 -1.86 -22.33
CA GLY A 277 -0.61 -0.43 -22.52
C GLY A 277 0.60 -0.11 -23.42
N LYS A 278 0.73 1.16 -23.80
CA LYS A 278 1.78 1.64 -24.72
C LYS A 278 3.20 1.29 -24.25
N ASN A 279 3.43 1.31 -22.95
CA ASN A 279 4.75 1.09 -22.35
C ASN A 279 4.88 -0.32 -21.73
N LYS A 280 3.86 -1.19 -21.87
CA LYS A 280 3.81 -2.58 -21.38
C LYS A 280 3.87 -2.73 -19.85
N GLY A 281 3.76 -1.65 -19.09
CA GLY A 281 3.80 -1.65 -17.62
C GLY A 281 2.42 -1.76 -16.97
N GLY A 282 1.37 -2.06 -17.74
CA GLY A 282 -0.01 -2.04 -17.30
C GLY A 282 -0.68 -0.68 -17.47
N VAL A 283 -1.97 -0.62 -17.19
CA VAL A 283 -2.77 0.60 -17.39
C VAL A 283 -3.72 0.86 -16.22
N VAL A 284 -4.20 2.11 -16.14
CA VAL A 284 -5.45 2.45 -15.47
C VAL A 284 -6.50 2.70 -16.54
N PHE A 285 -7.63 2.02 -16.44
CA PHE A 285 -8.73 2.13 -17.38
C PHE A 285 -10.01 2.64 -16.72
N LYS A 286 -10.93 3.15 -17.55
CA LYS A 286 -12.29 3.49 -17.18
C LYS A 286 -13.25 2.87 -18.17
N LEU A 287 -14.26 2.15 -17.69
CA LEU A 287 -15.40 1.69 -18.47
C LEU A 287 -16.58 2.60 -18.20
N THR A 288 -17.15 3.19 -19.25
CA THR A 288 -18.27 4.10 -19.17
C THR A 288 -19.50 3.47 -19.82
N PRO A 289 -20.66 3.38 -19.13
CA PRO A 289 -21.88 2.86 -19.73
C PRO A 289 -22.43 3.84 -20.76
N VAL A 290 -22.60 3.38 -22.01
CA VAL A 290 -23.14 4.16 -23.13
C VAL A 290 -24.19 3.34 -23.84
N LYS A 291 -25.47 3.68 -23.71
CA LYS A 291 -26.61 3.01 -24.37
C LYS A 291 -26.65 1.49 -24.12
N GLY A 292 -26.34 1.07 -22.89
CA GLY A 292 -26.41 -0.35 -22.49
C GLY A 292 -25.15 -1.17 -22.78
N VAL A 293 -24.09 -0.55 -23.32
CA VAL A 293 -22.77 -1.18 -23.48
C VAL A 293 -21.72 -0.35 -22.79
N TYR A 294 -20.66 -0.98 -22.28
CA TYR A 294 -19.54 -0.26 -21.70
C TYR A 294 -18.50 0.07 -22.78
N LYS A 295 -18.00 1.30 -22.73
CA LYS A 295 -16.86 1.75 -23.55
C LYS A 295 -15.65 1.94 -22.66
N GLU A 296 -14.55 1.35 -23.05
CA GLU A 296 -13.27 1.50 -22.40
C GLU A 296 -12.63 2.84 -22.80
N SER A 297 -11.92 3.43 -21.85
CA SER A 297 -11.01 4.55 -22.04
C SER A 297 -9.76 4.29 -21.24
N LEU A 298 -8.62 4.23 -21.89
CA LEU A 298 -7.32 4.16 -21.25
C LEU A 298 -7.02 5.52 -20.63
N LEU A 299 -6.88 5.56 -19.31
CA LEU A 299 -6.60 6.81 -18.57
C LEU A 299 -5.11 7.07 -18.45
N PHE A 300 -4.33 6.01 -18.19
CA PHE A 300 -2.87 6.09 -18.10
C PHE A 300 -2.21 4.75 -18.45
N SER A 301 -1.00 4.80 -19.02
CA SER A 301 -0.17 3.63 -19.34
C SER A 301 1.17 3.73 -18.63
N PHE A 302 1.40 2.79 -17.72
CA PHE A 302 2.64 2.72 -16.94
C PHE A 302 3.83 2.24 -17.78
N GLY A 303 5.03 2.62 -17.32
CA GLY A 303 6.31 2.26 -17.92
C GLY A 303 7.44 2.41 -16.89
N ASP A 304 8.43 3.26 -17.18
CA ASP A 304 9.62 3.42 -16.33
C ASP A 304 9.33 4.00 -14.93
N THR A 305 8.30 4.83 -14.77
CA THR A 305 7.95 5.45 -13.49
C THR A 305 7.31 4.47 -12.52
N GLY A 306 6.52 3.51 -13.03
CA GLY A 306 5.85 2.47 -12.26
C GLY A 306 5.41 1.35 -13.19
N ALA A 307 5.25 0.13 -12.68
CA ALA A 307 4.83 -1.01 -13.48
C ALA A 307 4.03 -2.02 -12.65
N ALA A 308 3.21 -2.80 -13.33
CA ALA A 308 2.36 -3.82 -12.76
C ALA A 308 1.47 -3.29 -11.61
N PRO A 309 0.49 -2.42 -11.90
CA PRO A 309 -0.53 -2.04 -10.91
C PRO A 309 -1.48 -3.23 -10.70
N ILE A 310 -1.21 -4.02 -9.65
CA ILE A 310 -1.98 -5.22 -9.32
C ILE A 310 -3.17 -4.92 -8.39
N ALA A 311 -3.11 -3.84 -7.65
CA ALA A 311 -4.19 -3.39 -6.78
C ALA A 311 -5.23 -2.57 -7.54
N GLY A 312 -6.45 -2.51 -7.02
CA GLY A 312 -7.48 -1.58 -7.48
C GLY A 312 -7.12 -0.13 -7.16
N VAL A 313 -7.91 0.78 -7.71
CA VAL A 313 -7.75 2.22 -7.49
C VAL A 313 -8.77 2.74 -6.46
N VAL A 314 -8.49 3.90 -5.89
CA VAL A 314 -9.43 4.68 -5.09
C VAL A 314 -9.51 6.11 -5.66
N LEU A 315 -10.69 6.73 -5.59
CA LEU A 315 -10.92 8.07 -6.10
C LEU A 315 -11.30 9.02 -4.94
N ASP A 316 -10.78 10.25 -5.03
CA ASP A 316 -11.25 11.35 -4.18
C ASP A 316 -12.50 12.03 -4.76
N SER A 317 -13.06 12.99 -4.02
CA SER A 317 -14.24 13.77 -4.44
C SER A 317 -13.99 14.69 -5.63
N SER A 318 -12.73 14.98 -5.96
CA SER A 318 -12.31 15.79 -7.11
C SER A 318 -12.12 14.97 -8.38
N GLY A 319 -12.20 13.62 -8.27
CA GLY A 319 -11.99 12.67 -9.37
C GLY A 319 -10.52 12.39 -9.65
N ASN A 320 -9.60 12.73 -8.74
CA ASN A 320 -8.25 12.22 -8.80
C ASN A 320 -8.25 10.73 -8.46
N ILE A 321 -7.39 9.97 -9.11
CA ILE A 321 -7.30 8.51 -8.98
C ILE A 321 -5.97 8.18 -8.30
N TYR A 322 -6.03 7.38 -7.25
CA TYR A 322 -4.85 6.93 -6.50
C TYR A 322 -4.72 5.42 -6.57
N GLY A 323 -3.49 4.94 -6.61
CA GLY A 323 -3.18 3.53 -6.60
C GLY A 323 -1.71 3.26 -6.36
N THR A 324 -1.36 1.99 -6.45
CA THR A 324 0.02 1.52 -6.29
C THR A 324 0.47 0.72 -7.51
N THR A 325 1.77 0.68 -7.75
CA THR A 325 2.39 -0.29 -8.66
C THR A 325 3.31 -1.19 -7.87
N SER A 326 3.30 -2.49 -8.15
CA SER A 326 4.14 -3.46 -7.44
C SER A 326 5.61 -3.44 -7.88
N ALA A 327 5.89 -2.80 -9.01
CA ALA A 327 7.22 -2.68 -9.59
C ALA A 327 7.44 -1.27 -10.16
N GLY A 328 8.65 -1.00 -10.64
CA GLY A 328 9.05 0.33 -11.12
C GLY A 328 9.40 1.27 -9.97
N GLY A 329 9.44 2.56 -10.25
CA GLY A 329 10.06 3.54 -9.36
C GLY A 329 11.58 3.44 -9.34
N LYS A 330 12.24 4.32 -8.60
CA LYS A 330 13.72 4.45 -8.60
C LYS A 330 14.47 3.14 -8.26
N ASN A 331 13.91 2.33 -7.36
CA ASN A 331 14.55 1.10 -6.88
C ASN A 331 13.81 -0.18 -7.32
N GLY A 332 12.83 -0.07 -8.21
CA GLY A 332 12.04 -1.21 -8.68
C GLY A 332 11.06 -1.81 -7.68
N ALA A 333 10.90 -1.20 -6.50
CA ALA A 333 10.07 -1.72 -5.41
C ALA A 333 8.62 -1.21 -5.42
N GLY A 334 8.23 -0.47 -6.46
CA GLY A 334 6.89 0.08 -6.64
C GLY A 334 6.75 1.53 -6.20
N ILE A 335 5.60 2.09 -6.49
CA ILE A 335 5.23 3.48 -6.15
C ILE A 335 3.80 3.59 -5.64
N VAL A 336 3.50 4.69 -4.95
CA VAL A 336 2.15 5.26 -4.82
C VAL A 336 2.02 6.37 -5.85
N TYR A 337 0.97 6.34 -6.66
CA TYR A 337 0.72 7.33 -7.70
C TYR A 337 -0.61 8.06 -7.51
N GLU A 338 -0.68 9.27 -8.04
CA GLU A 338 -1.88 10.03 -8.32
C GLU A 338 -2.03 10.20 -9.84
N LEU A 339 -3.20 9.92 -10.36
CA LEU A 339 -3.62 10.44 -11.66
C LEU A 339 -4.51 11.65 -11.40
N LYS A 340 -3.97 12.84 -11.60
CA LYS A 340 -4.70 14.09 -11.40
C LYS A 340 -5.79 14.22 -12.45
N ALA A 341 -7.01 14.53 -12.00
CA ALA A 341 -8.17 14.70 -12.85
C ALA A 341 -7.93 15.75 -13.95
N PRO A 342 -8.47 15.55 -15.17
CA PRO A 342 -8.20 16.42 -16.30
C PRO A 342 -8.71 17.86 -16.06
N GLU A 343 -7.83 18.84 -16.24
CA GLU A 343 -8.19 20.25 -16.28
C GLU A 343 -8.17 20.73 -17.75
N GLY A 344 -9.24 21.42 -18.18
CA GLY A 344 -9.30 22.05 -19.50
C GLY A 344 -9.25 21.08 -20.69
N GLY A 345 -9.77 19.86 -20.55
CA GLY A 345 -9.87 18.87 -21.64
C GLY A 345 -8.59 18.11 -21.96
N LYS A 346 -7.57 18.20 -21.12
CA LYS A 346 -6.35 17.36 -21.19
C LYS A 346 -6.65 15.99 -20.55
N GLY A 347 -5.82 14.97 -20.84
CA GLY A 347 -5.89 13.68 -20.17
C GLY A 347 -5.42 13.75 -18.71
N TYR A 348 -5.53 12.64 -18.00
CA TYR A 348 -4.95 12.48 -16.66
C TYR A 348 -3.42 12.68 -16.70
N ILE A 349 -2.90 13.28 -15.64
CA ILE A 349 -1.45 13.51 -15.45
C ILE A 349 -1.01 12.70 -14.25
N GLU A 350 -0.05 11.79 -14.47
CA GLU A 350 0.54 11.02 -13.38
C GLU A 350 1.50 11.87 -12.56
N ARG A 351 1.41 11.68 -11.24
CA ARG A 351 2.37 12.17 -10.26
C ARG A 351 2.70 11.05 -9.29
N THR A 352 3.97 10.73 -9.15
CA THR A 352 4.43 9.84 -8.10
C THR A 352 4.35 10.56 -6.75
N ILE A 353 3.54 10.05 -5.83
CA ILE A 353 3.42 10.54 -4.45
C ILE A 353 4.58 9.99 -3.64
N GLN A 354 4.82 8.66 -3.75
CA GLN A 354 5.83 7.95 -2.98
C GLN A 354 6.52 6.89 -3.83
N THR A 355 7.82 6.70 -3.59
CA THR A 355 8.63 5.62 -4.16
C THR A 355 9.10 4.68 -3.05
N PHE A 356 8.80 3.40 -3.18
CA PHE A 356 9.32 2.41 -2.26
C PHE A 356 10.79 2.08 -2.55
N VAL A 357 11.58 1.92 -1.49
CA VAL A 357 13.04 1.72 -1.60
C VAL A 357 13.52 0.50 -0.82
N GLY A 358 12.61 -0.33 -0.36
CA GLY A 358 12.86 -1.48 0.49
C GLY A 358 12.68 -1.16 1.96
N GLU A 359 13.39 -0.21 2.52
CA GLU A 359 13.33 0.12 3.95
C GLU A 359 11.98 0.72 4.39
N ASN A 360 11.31 1.45 3.52
CA ASN A 360 9.96 2.00 3.75
C ASN A 360 8.85 1.10 3.22
N GLY A 361 9.17 -0.10 2.76
CA GLY A 361 8.28 -1.06 2.14
C GLY A 361 8.71 -1.43 0.74
N ALA A 362 8.11 -2.49 0.20
CA ALA A 362 8.31 -2.96 -1.16
C ALA A 362 7.10 -3.77 -1.62
N VAL A 363 6.83 -3.72 -2.92
CA VAL A 363 5.81 -4.55 -3.56
C VAL A 363 4.43 -4.36 -2.91
N PRO A 364 3.79 -3.18 -3.01
CA PRO A 364 2.44 -2.98 -2.50
C PRO A 364 1.44 -3.81 -3.31
N TYR A 365 0.70 -4.70 -2.62
CA TYR A 365 -0.34 -5.56 -3.20
C TYR A 365 -1.75 -5.08 -2.90
N GLY A 366 -1.97 -4.53 -1.70
CA GLY A 366 -3.27 -4.06 -1.26
C GLY A 366 -3.70 -2.76 -1.94
N ALA A 367 -4.99 -2.63 -2.25
CA ALA A 367 -5.54 -1.35 -2.68
C ALA A 367 -5.44 -0.31 -1.55
N LEU A 368 -5.25 0.94 -1.94
CA LEU A 368 -5.24 2.06 -1.00
C LEU A 368 -6.65 2.32 -0.45
N ILE A 369 -6.70 2.92 0.73
CA ILE A 369 -7.91 3.54 1.28
C ILE A 369 -7.65 5.02 1.58
N LEU A 370 -8.71 5.84 1.50
CA LEU A 370 -8.68 7.27 1.83
C LEU A 370 -9.37 7.51 3.16
N ASP A 371 -8.81 8.40 3.98
CA ASP A 371 -9.55 8.98 5.09
C ASP A 371 -10.31 10.25 4.67
N SER A 372 -11.00 10.89 5.63
CA SER A 372 -11.77 12.12 5.39
C SER A 372 -10.93 13.36 5.07
N ASN A 373 -9.62 13.28 5.21
CA ASN A 373 -8.66 14.34 4.89
C ASN A 373 -7.86 14.03 3.61
N ASP A 374 -8.30 13.01 2.86
CA ASP A 374 -7.65 12.48 1.66
C ASP A 374 -6.24 11.91 1.90
N TYR A 375 -5.89 11.54 3.14
CA TYR A 375 -4.69 10.73 3.36
C TYR A 375 -4.89 9.31 2.86
N LEU A 376 -3.86 8.80 2.20
CA LEU A 376 -3.81 7.45 1.65
C LEU A 376 -3.17 6.48 2.64
N TYR A 377 -3.81 5.35 2.89
CA TYR A 377 -3.25 4.27 3.70
C TYR A 377 -3.12 3.00 2.86
N GLY A 378 -2.05 2.28 3.06
CA GLY A 378 -1.78 1.04 2.34
C GLY A 378 -0.82 0.12 3.07
N SER A 379 -0.61 -1.05 2.47
CA SER A 379 0.34 -2.05 2.97
C SER A 379 1.30 -2.49 1.87
N THR A 380 2.48 -2.97 2.26
CA THR A 380 3.48 -3.54 1.36
C THR A 380 3.78 -4.98 1.76
N TYR A 381 3.83 -5.88 0.78
CA TYR A 381 4.12 -7.30 1.01
C TYR A 381 5.50 -7.55 1.62
N GLY A 382 6.48 -6.81 1.18
CA GLY A 382 7.86 -6.92 1.64
C GLY A 382 8.46 -5.57 2.01
N GLY A 383 9.74 -5.57 2.30
CA GLY A 383 10.43 -4.37 2.78
C GLY A 383 10.01 -4.02 4.21
N GLY A 384 10.15 -2.75 4.57
CA GLY A 384 10.11 -2.31 5.96
C GLY A 384 11.42 -2.62 6.68
N ALA A 385 11.52 -2.25 7.96
CA ALA A 385 12.76 -2.39 8.73
C ALA A 385 13.27 -3.83 8.81
N ASP A 386 12.36 -4.82 8.87
CA ASP A 386 12.67 -6.24 9.05
C ASP A 386 12.42 -7.07 7.77
N GLY A 387 12.03 -6.44 6.66
CA GLY A 387 11.80 -7.12 5.38
C GLY A 387 10.46 -7.87 5.28
N ASN A 388 9.61 -7.82 6.31
CA ASN A 388 8.37 -8.58 6.44
C ASN A 388 7.12 -7.79 6.01
N GLY A 389 7.31 -6.63 5.39
CA GLY A 389 6.26 -5.71 4.98
C GLY A 389 5.95 -4.63 5.99
N ALA A 390 5.17 -3.66 5.57
CA ALA A 390 4.83 -2.48 6.36
C ALA A 390 3.41 -1.99 6.09
N VAL A 391 2.86 -1.24 7.04
CA VAL A 391 1.70 -0.37 6.83
C VAL A 391 2.19 1.06 6.77
N PHE A 392 1.70 1.83 5.81
CA PHE A 392 2.10 3.21 5.58
C PHE A 392 0.90 4.16 5.43
N ILE A 393 1.18 5.45 5.65
CA ILE A 393 0.32 6.59 5.31
C ILE A 393 1.07 7.48 4.31
N ALA A 394 0.37 8.03 3.33
CA ALA A 394 0.92 8.99 2.38
C ALA A 394 -0.02 10.19 2.20
N ASN A 395 0.54 11.39 2.06
CA ASN A 395 -0.22 12.61 1.86
C ASN A 395 -0.10 13.10 0.40
N PRO A 396 -1.14 12.99 -0.42
CA PRO A 396 -1.12 13.50 -1.79
C PRO A 396 -1.08 15.04 -1.86
N HIS A 397 -1.42 15.73 -0.77
CA HIS A 397 -1.48 17.19 -0.71
C HIS A 397 -0.26 17.82 0.00
N ALA A 398 0.82 17.03 0.23
CA ALA A 398 2.02 17.53 0.88
C ALA A 398 2.62 18.73 0.13
N SER A 399 3.01 19.74 0.89
CA SER A 399 3.57 20.99 0.36
C SER A 399 4.96 20.75 -0.23
N VAL A 400 5.15 21.11 -1.51
CA VAL A 400 6.48 21.07 -2.15
C VAL A 400 7.37 22.14 -1.52
N THR A 401 8.53 21.72 -1.00
CA THR A 401 9.50 22.64 -0.39
C THR A 401 10.66 22.98 -1.31
N LYS A 402 11.36 24.05 -0.97
CA LYS A 402 12.62 24.44 -1.57
C LYS A 402 13.63 24.74 -0.47
N THR A 403 14.77 24.07 -0.49
CA THR A 403 15.89 24.32 0.41
C THR A 403 16.94 25.21 -0.26
N THR A 404 17.45 26.18 0.49
CA THR A 404 18.61 26.98 0.12
C THR A 404 19.66 26.87 1.22
N CYS A 405 20.95 27.02 0.86
CA CYS A 405 22.06 27.03 1.84
C CYS A 405 23.05 28.13 1.51
N THR A 406 23.53 28.81 2.56
CA THR A 406 24.56 29.84 2.48
C THR A 406 25.65 29.60 3.50
N SER A 407 26.86 30.14 3.24
CA SER A 407 27.98 30.13 4.17
C SER A 407 28.23 31.56 4.68
N SER A 408 28.53 31.68 5.97
CA SER A 408 28.90 33.00 6.57
C SER A 408 30.16 33.57 5.99
N GLN A 409 31.08 32.72 5.50
CA GLN A 409 32.35 33.13 4.90
C GLN A 409 32.86 32.03 3.96
N ASN A 410 33.14 32.43 2.68
CA ASN A 410 33.71 31.56 1.67
C ASN A 410 34.54 32.42 0.68
N PRO A 411 35.88 32.31 0.66
CA PRO A 411 36.72 31.41 1.44
C PRO A 411 36.83 31.77 2.93
N SER A 412 37.19 30.78 3.76
CA SER A 412 37.58 30.93 5.18
C SER A 412 39.05 30.52 5.37
N THR A 413 39.64 30.86 6.51
CA THR A 413 40.96 30.33 6.91
C THR A 413 40.85 29.13 7.82
N GLN A 414 41.89 28.29 7.84
CA GLN A 414 41.94 27.08 8.70
C GLN A 414 41.69 27.43 10.18
N GLY A 415 40.81 26.71 10.83
CA GLY A 415 40.40 26.92 12.24
C GLY A 415 39.40 28.06 12.44
N GLN A 416 39.02 28.80 11.41
CA GLN A 416 37.99 29.85 11.50
C GLN A 416 36.58 29.22 11.58
N PRO A 417 35.71 29.67 12.52
CA PRO A 417 34.33 29.23 12.54
C PRO A 417 33.56 29.65 11.29
N VAL A 418 32.96 28.71 10.59
CA VAL A 418 32.07 28.91 9.46
C VAL A 418 30.67 28.46 9.83
N THR A 419 29.69 29.35 9.67
CA THR A 419 28.28 29.01 9.91
C THR A 419 27.57 28.80 8.57
N PHE A 420 27.03 27.61 8.37
CA PHE A 420 26.11 27.30 7.29
C PHE A 420 24.68 27.61 7.74
N THR A 421 23.92 28.31 6.91
CA THR A 421 22.51 28.62 7.14
C THR A 421 21.67 28.01 6.05
N ALA A 422 20.78 27.10 6.39
CA ALA A 422 19.79 26.53 5.49
C ALA A 422 18.41 27.14 5.75
N THR A 423 17.65 27.37 4.66
CA THR A 423 16.27 27.85 4.72
C THR A 423 15.40 26.96 3.85
N VAL A 424 14.30 26.47 4.41
CA VAL A 424 13.27 25.67 3.75
C VAL A 424 11.99 26.48 3.61
N THR A 425 11.42 26.55 2.41
CA THR A 425 10.22 27.32 2.12
C THR A 425 9.24 26.48 1.28
N PRO A 426 7.93 26.38 1.65
CA PRO A 426 7.35 26.89 2.90
C PRO A 426 7.99 26.25 4.13
N ALA A 427 7.90 26.93 5.28
CA ALA A 427 8.55 26.51 6.52
C ALA A 427 7.85 25.28 7.12
N PRO A 428 8.56 24.14 7.29
CA PRO A 428 8.05 23.02 8.06
C PRO A 428 7.92 23.35 9.56
N PRO A 429 7.31 22.44 10.36
CA PRO A 429 7.23 22.60 11.80
C PRO A 429 8.60 22.80 12.45
N ASN A 430 8.62 23.50 13.58
CA ASN A 430 9.84 23.66 14.38
C ASN A 430 10.31 22.32 14.95
N GLY A 431 11.63 22.11 14.93
CA GLY A 431 12.24 20.88 15.44
C GLY A 431 12.64 19.88 14.36
N GLU A 432 12.15 20.03 13.13
CA GLU A 432 12.55 19.20 11.99
C GLU A 432 14.05 19.39 11.68
N PRO A 433 14.79 18.27 11.41
CA PRO A 433 16.22 18.34 11.17
C PRO A 433 16.57 18.75 9.73
N ILE A 434 17.65 19.53 9.58
CA ILE A 434 18.40 19.73 8.34
C ILE A 434 19.75 19.08 8.49
N VAL A 435 20.15 18.27 7.50
CA VAL A 435 21.49 17.71 7.39
C VAL A 435 22.32 18.60 6.47
N PHE A 436 23.46 19.07 6.96
CA PHE A 436 24.48 19.78 6.19
C PHE A 436 25.56 18.78 5.81
N GLU A 437 25.47 18.22 4.63
CA GLU A 437 26.42 17.21 4.15
C GLU A 437 27.76 17.84 3.73
N PRO A 438 28.90 17.29 4.17
CA PRO A 438 29.10 16.15 5.09
C PRO A 438 29.36 16.59 6.55
N VAL A 439 29.01 17.83 6.95
CA VAL A 439 29.56 18.48 8.13
C VAL A 439 28.71 18.40 9.41
N GLY A 440 27.42 18.08 9.32
CA GLY A 440 26.58 17.92 10.51
C GLY A 440 25.10 18.17 10.28
N GLN A 441 24.36 18.35 11.38
CA GLN A 441 22.92 18.60 11.33
C GLN A 441 22.46 19.56 12.42
N SER A 442 21.32 20.21 12.21
CA SER A 442 20.66 21.09 13.19
C SER A 442 19.15 21.11 12.95
N ASN A 443 18.40 21.34 14.02
CA ASN A 443 16.95 21.46 13.93
C ASN A 443 16.53 22.86 13.46
N MET A 444 15.45 22.90 12.68
CA MET A 444 14.86 24.16 12.19
C MET A 444 14.04 24.89 13.23
N VAL A 445 14.11 26.21 13.15
CA VAL A 445 13.15 27.11 13.81
C VAL A 445 12.64 28.09 12.72
N ASN A 446 11.33 28.11 12.51
CA ASN A 446 10.69 28.92 11.47
C ASN A 446 11.29 28.67 10.05
N GLY A 447 11.55 27.39 9.74
CA GLY A 447 12.13 26.98 8.47
C GLY A 447 13.61 27.26 8.30
N VAL A 448 14.33 27.72 9.32
CA VAL A 448 15.76 28.03 9.26
C VAL A 448 16.54 27.14 10.23
N ALA A 449 17.64 26.55 9.74
CA ALA A 449 18.61 25.83 10.56
C ALA A 449 20.01 26.39 10.34
N THR A 450 20.85 26.40 11.38
CA THR A 450 22.24 26.82 11.30
C THR A 450 23.16 25.77 11.89
N TRP A 451 24.32 25.58 11.27
CA TRP A 451 25.38 24.70 11.73
C TRP A 451 26.72 25.39 11.65
N THR A 452 27.46 25.48 12.78
CA THR A 452 28.78 26.11 12.84
C THR A 452 29.87 25.06 13.01
N VAL A 453 30.91 25.14 12.19
CA VAL A 453 32.06 24.24 12.18
C VAL A 453 33.35 25.01 12.06
N SER A 454 34.40 24.60 12.78
CA SER A 454 35.74 25.25 12.78
C SER A 454 36.87 24.37 12.30
N ASP A 455 36.61 23.08 12.08
CA ASP A 455 37.58 22.05 11.73
C ASP A 455 37.50 21.57 10.28
N LEU A 456 36.98 22.41 9.40
CA LEU A 456 36.97 22.11 7.97
C LEU A 456 38.39 21.95 7.43
N PRO A 457 38.64 20.90 6.59
CA PRO A 457 39.95 20.65 6.02
C PRO A 457 40.34 21.76 5.04
N VAL A 458 41.62 22.07 4.97
CA VAL A 458 42.17 22.97 3.94
C VAL A 458 41.88 22.43 2.55
N GLY A 459 41.37 23.27 1.68
CA GLY A 459 40.95 22.93 0.32
C GLY A 459 39.45 23.18 0.09
N LYS A 460 38.82 22.33 -0.71
CA LYS A 460 37.41 22.45 -1.10
C LYS A 460 36.58 21.33 -0.47
N THR A 461 35.55 21.70 0.28
CA THR A 461 34.51 20.78 0.77
C THR A 461 33.20 21.14 0.10
N THR A 462 32.55 20.19 -0.55
CA THR A 462 31.21 20.39 -1.13
C THR A 462 30.17 20.33 -0.03
N ILE A 463 29.35 21.36 0.08
CA ILE A 463 28.29 21.48 1.07
C ILE A 463 26.93 21.42 0.37
N THR A 464 26.03 20.60 0.91
CA THR A 464 24.63 20.49 0.52
C THR A 464 23.77 20.49 1.78
N ALA A 465 22.77 21.34 1.86
CA ALA A 465 21.77 21.25 2.91
C ALA A 465 20.60 20.40 2.42
N VAL A 466 20.20 19.45 3.24
CA VAL A 466 19.19 18.43 2.91
C VAL A 466 18.08 18.43 3.95
N TYR A 467 16.86 18.68 3.52
CA TYR A 467 15.64 18.47 4.26
C TYR A 467 14.98 17.17 3.79
N SER A 468 14.83 16.20 4.69
CA SER A 468 14.29 14.88 4.33
C SER A 468 12.80 14.89 4.01
N GLY A 469 12.06 15.92 4.46
CA GLY A 469 10.61 15.96 4.38
C GLY A 469 9.93 15.25 5.55
N ASP A 470 8.62 15.39 5.60
CA ASP A 470 7.70 14.70 6.50
C ASP A 470 6.38 14.40 5.78
N LEU A 471 5.35 13.93 6.49
CA LEU A 471 4.05 13.60 5.89
C LEU A 471 3.39 14.81 5.18
N ASN A 472 3.66 16.05 5.61
CA ASN A 472 3.00 17.26 5.12
C ASN A 472 3.90 18.13 4.23
N PHE A 473 5.19 17.86 4.19
CA PHE A 473 6.19 18.65 3.47
C PHE A 473 7.14 17.74 2.68
N VAL A 474 7.14 17.91 1.36
CA VAL A 474 8.03 17.17 0.46
C VAL A 474 9.48 17.56 0.74
N GLY A 475 10.37 16.59 0.92
CA GLY A 475 11.79 16.85 1.13
C GLY A 475 12.45 17.57 -0.04
N SER A 476 13.50 18.31 0.25
CA SER A 476 14.26 19.08 -0.75
C SER A 476 15.71 19.26 -0.35
N HIS A 477 16.56 19.62 -1.31
CA HIS A 477 17.97 19.92 -1.05
C HIS A 477 18.38 21.23 -1.70
N SER A 478 19.39 21.88 -1.13
CA SER A 478 19.99 23.07 -1.71
C SER A 478 20.82 22.73 -2.95
N VAL A 479 21.09 23.73 -3.78
CA VAL A 479 22.20 23.62 -4.73
C VAL A 479 23.49 23.45 -3.94
N SER A 480 24.29 22.46 -4.32
CA SER A 480 25.61 22.21 -3.71
C SER A 480 26.59 23.32 -4.08
N PHE A 481 27.44 23.73 -3.14
CA PHE A 481 28.52 24.69 -3.38
C PHE A 481 29.82 24.25 -2.71
N ALA A 482 30.94 24.73 -3.20
CA ALA A 482 32.24 24.46 -2.61
C ALA A 482 32.56 25.50 -1.53
N GLN A 483 32.70 25.06 -0.27
CA GLN A 483 33.35 25.84 0.79
C GLN A 483 34.84 25.70 0.62
N VAL A 484 35.54 26.81 0.45
CA VAL A 484 37.02 26.89 0.32
C VAL A 484 37.61 27.24 1.68
N VAL A 485 38.65 26.53 2.08
CA VAL A 485 39.43 26.83 3.30
C VAL A 485 40.88 27.05 2.91
N ASP A 486 41.37 28.25 3.12
CA ASP A 486 42.78 28.65 2.92
C ASP A 486 43.59 28.28 4.18
N LYS A 487 44.94 28.17 4.00
CA LYS A 487 45.84 27.90 5.11
C LYS A 487 45.94 29.10 6.05
#